data_938c9b3c51f9fd87f9abc53cd7128032
#
_entry.id   938c9b3c51f9fd87f9abc53cd7128032
#
_cell.length_a   1.000
_cell.length_b   1.000
_cell.length_c   1.000
_cell.angle_alpha   90.00
_cell.angle_beta   90.00
_cell.angle_gamma   90.00
#
_symmetry.space_group_name_H-M   'P 1'
#
loop_
_entity.id
_entity.type
_entity.pdbx_description
1 polymer ?
#
loop_
_entity_poly.entity_id
_entity_poly.type
_entity_poly.pdbx_seq_one_letter_code
_entity_poly.pdbx_strand_id
1 'polypeptide(L)'
;VLGSRGSVIPLFRKQIEAGGPVTVTDPEMTRYFMTIPEASQLVLQAGAMGNGGEVFLLDMGEPVKIVDLAKNMIRLSGFEPDKDIRIEFTGLRPGEKLYEELLTAEEGTNTTTHKKIFEAALEDVNQEWLSREIDRFESCKSDLDVINVLQDIVPTYHPNHNV
;
A
#
# COMPACT_ATOMS: atom_id res chain seq x y z
N VAL A 1 6.46 -4.34 -3.61
CA VAL A 1 7.48 -4.70 -4.61
C VAL A 1 7.43 -6.19 -4.85
N LEU A 2 7.37 -6.60 -6.13
CA LEU A 2 7.23 -7.99 -6.55
C LEU A 2 8.38 -8.87 -6.02
N GLY A 3 8.04 -9.99 -5.35
CA GLY A 3 9.01 -10.97 -4.88
C GLY A 3 9.82 -10.55 -3.65
N SER A 4 9.53 -9.40 -3.03
CA SER A 4 10.16 -8.99 -1.77
C SER A 4 9.79 -9.94 -0.62
N ARG A 5 10.62 -9.97 0.45
CA ARG A 5 10.35 -10.80 1.63
C ARG A 5 9.03 -10.39 2.29
N GLY A 6 8.20 -11.39 2.62
CA GLY A 6 6.88 -11.17 3.22
C GLY A 6 5.81 -10.67 2.25
N SER A 7 6.12 -10.52 0.96
CA SER A 7 5.12 -10.17 -0.05
C SER A 7 4.26 -11.36 -0.47
N VAL A 8 3.18 -11.08 -1.17
CA VAL A 8 2.17 -12.07 -1.59
C VAL A 8 2.75 -13.18 -2.49
N ILE A 9 3.72 -12.87 -3.35
CA ILE A 9 4.30 -13.84 -4.30
C ILE A 9 5.03 -14.99 -3.60
N PRO A 10 5.98 -14.77 -2.68
CA PRO A 10 6.58 -15.85 -1.91
C PRO A 10 5.58 -16.67 -1.10
N LEU A 11 4.53 -16.02 -0.57
CA LEU A 11 3.45 -16.71 0.15
C LEU A 11 2.70 -17.67 -0.77
N PHE A 12 2.20 -17.17 -1.90
CA PHE A 12 1.46 -17.98 -2.87
C PHE A 12 2.30 -19.14 -3.41
N ARG A 13 3.57 -18.89 -3.74
CA ARG A 13 4.48 -19.95 -4.17
C ARG A 13 4.56 -21.07 -3.14
N LYS A 14 4.80 -20.73 -1.88
CA LYS A 14 4.87 -21.71 -0.79
C LYS A 14 3.56 -22.49 -0.62
N GLN A 15 2.42 -21.83 -0.75
CA GLN A 15 1.10 -22.47 -0.66
C GLN A 15 0.85 -23.42 -1.84
N ILE A 16 1.21 -23.02 -3.06
CA ILE A 16 1.10 -23.87 -4.26
C ILE A 16 2.01 -25.10 -4.14
N GLU A 17 3.27 -24.92 -3.72
CA GLU A 17 4.22 -26.03 -3.49
C GLU A 17 3.73 -27.03 -2.43
N ALA A 18 2.95 -26.55 -1.46
CA ALA A 18 2.32 -27.38 -0.44
C ALA A 18 1.02 -28.10 -0.91
N GLY A 19 0.55 -27.84 -2.15
CA GLY A 19 -0.71 -28.39 -2.66
C GLY A 19 -1.93 -27.55 -2.36
N GLY A 20 -1.75 -26.31 -1.90
CA GLY A 20 -2.83 -25.38 -1.55
C GLY A 20 -3.36 -25.54 -0.13
N PRO A 21 -4.44 -24.81 0.23
CA PRO A 21 -5.06 -23.78 -0.60
C PRO A 21 -4.20 -22.52 -0.72
N VAL A 22 -4.43 -21.72 -1.79
CA VAL A 22 -3.92 -20.36 -1.88
C VAL A 22 -4.91 -19.44 -1.18
N THR A 23 -4.44 -18.67 -0.21
CA THR A 23 -5.30 -17.79 0.59
C THR A 23 -5.25 -16.35 0.08
N VAL A 24 -6.43 -15.80 -0.22
CA VAL A 24 -6.64 -14.40 -0.64
C VAL A 24 -7.56 -13.74 0.36
N THR A 25 -7.28 -12.51 0.74
CA THR A 25 -8.06 -11.82 1.78
C THR A 25 -9.49 -11.54 1.32
N ASP A 26 -9.63 -10.97 0.11
CA ASP A 26 -10.93 -10.61 -0.46
C ASP A 26 -10.88 -10.72 -2.00
N PRO A 27 -11.97 -11.16 -2.68
CA PRO A 27 -12.00 -11.29 -4.14
C PRO A 27 -11.83 -9.96 -4.89
N GLU A 28 -12.21 -8.84 -4.28
CA GLU A 28 -12.10 -7.51 -4.88
C GLU A 28 -10.81 -6.78 -4.51
N MET A 29 -9.98 -7.34 -3.62
CA MET A 29 -8.75 -6.72 -3.19
C MET A 29 -7.80 -6.46 -4.35
N THR A 30 -7.36 -5.21 -4.46
CA THR A 30 -6.36 -4.79 -5.44
C THR A 30 -5.11 -4.26 -4.77
N ARG A 31 -3.96 -4.42 -5.43
CA ARG A 31 -2.68 -3.82 -5.03
C ARG A 31 -1.91 -3.40 -6.27
N TYR A 32 -1.01 -2.44 -6.06
CA TYR A 32 -0.07 -2.02 -7.07
C TYR A 32 1.21 -2.83 -6.97
N PHE A 33 1.82 -3.10 -8.12
CA PHE A 33 3.04 -3.89 -8.19
C PHE A 33 4.12 -3.19 -8.99
N MET A 34 5.34 -3.32 -8.51
CA MET A 34 6.53 -2.82 -9.18
C MET A 34 7.65 -3.84 -9.01
N THR A 35 8.48 -4.02 -10.03
CA THR A 35 9.64 -4.91 -9.91
C THR A 35 10.74 -4.29 -9.05
N ILE A 36 11.59 -5.12 -8.44
CA ILE A 36 12.72 -4.62 -7.63
C ILE A 36 13.68 -3.73 -8.45
N PRO A 37 14.10 -4.10 -9.66
CA PRO A 37 14.94 -3.23 -10.48
C PRO A 37 14.29 -1.89 -10.82
N GLU A 38 12.99 -1.88 -11.16
CA GLU A 38 12.25 -0.65 -11.45
C GLU A 38 12.19 0.25 -10.21
N ALA A 39 11.79 -0.29 -9.05
CA ALA A 39 11.73 0.46 -7.81
C ALA A 39 13.09 1.06 -7.44
N SER A 40 14.17 0.27 -7.55
CA SER A 40 15.52 0.72 -7.22
C SER A 40 15.99 1.84 -8.16
N GLN A 41 15.73 1.73 -9.46
CA GLN A 41 16.08 2.76 -10.42
C GLN A 41 15.31 4.06 -10.20
N LEU A 42 14.02 3.98 -9.90
CA LEU A 42 13.19 5.16 -9.61
C LEU A 42 13.63 5.86 -8.34
N VAL A 43 14.01 5.12 -7.28
CA VAL A 43 14.56 5.70 -6.05
C VAL A 43 15.89 6.42 -6.30
N LEU A 44 16.80 5.81 -7.07
CA LEU A 44 18.06 6.46 -7.46
C LEU A 44 17.81 7.73 -8.28
N GLN A 45 16.87 7.68 -9.22
CA GLN A 45 16.49 8.82 -10.04
C GLN A 45 15.87 9.94 -9.20
N ALA A 46 14.97 9.63 -8.28
CA ALA A 46 14.38 10.59 -7.36
C ALA A 46 15.46 11.25 -6.48
N GLY A 47 16.38 10.44 -5.93
CA GLY A 47 17.50 10.96 -5.13
C GLY A 47 18.45 11.88 -5.91
N ALA A 48 18.62 11.65 -7.22
CA ALA A 48 19.43 12.53 -8.09
C ALA A 48 18.71 13.83 -8.48
N MET A 49 17.39 13.88 -8.36
CA MET A 49 16.57 15.06 -8.69
C MET A 49 16.31 15.95 -7.47
N GLY A 50 16.33 15.38 -6.27
CA GLY A 50 16.02 16.08 -5.04
C GLY A 50 17.10 17.07 -4.63
N ASN A 51 16.68 18.17 -4.01
CA ASN A 51 17.53 19.21 -3.44
C ASN A 51 17.49 19.20 -1.90
N GLY A 52 16.53 18.50 -1.31
CA GLY A 52 16.33 18.27 0.13
C GLY A 52 14.94 18.70 0.60
N GLY A 53 14.25 17.78 1.25
CA GLY A 53 12.92 18.01 1.83
C GLY A 53 11.74 17.65 0.91
N GLU A 54 11.97 17.38 -0.37
CA GLU A 54 10.91 16.98 -1.29
C GLU A 54 10.38 15.57 -0.97
N VAL A 55 9.09 15.36 -1.21
CA VAL A 55 8.45 14.05 -1.17
C VAL A 55 8.13 13.64 -2.60
N PHE A 56 8.80 12.61 -3.10
CA PHE A 56 8.55 12.07 -4.42
C PHE A 56 7.57 10.91 -4.37
N LEU A 57 6.65 10.90 -5.34
CA LEU A 57 5.65 9.87 -5.55
C LEU A 57 5.95 9.14 -6.84
N LEU A 58 5.76 7.82 -6.83
CA LEU A 58 6.00 7.00 -8.00
C LEU A 58 4.67 6.66 -8.70
N ASP A 59 4.66 6.73 -10.03
CA ASP A 59 3.59 6.16 -10.83
C ASP A 59 3.61 4.64 -10.66
N MET A 60 2.56 4.11 -10.03
CA MET A 60 2.42 2.69 -9.75
C MET A 60 1.72 1.92 -10.87
N GLY A 61 1.27 2.62 -11.93
CA GLY A 61 0.50 2.03 -13.03
C GLY A 61 -0.89 1.55 -12.58
N GLU A 62 -1.37 0.48 -13.20
CA GLU A 62 -2.71 -0.05 -12.94
C GLU A 62 -2.74 -1.00 -11.74
N PRO A 63 -3.81 -0.95 -10.94
CA PRO A 63 -3.98 -1.89 -9.83
C PRO A 63 -4.29 -3.30 -10.35
N VAL A 64 -3.78 -4.30 -9.66
CA VAL A 64 -3.97 -5.72 -9.99
C VAL A 64 -4.79 -6.40 -8.91
N LYS A 65 -5.84 -7.14 -9.30
CA LYS A 65 -6.61 -7.98 -8.37
C LYS A 65 -5.72 -9.11 -7.83
N ILE A 66 -5.68 -9.26 -6.53
CA ILE A 66 -4.87 -10.30 -5.87
C ILE A 66 -5.33 -11.70 -6.23
N VAL A 67 -6.64 -11.89 -6.43
CA VAL A 67 -7.20 -13.17 -6.88
C VAL A 67 -6.73 -13.54 -8.30
N ASP A 68 -6.58 -12.57 -9.20
CA ASP A 68 -6.08 -12.83 -10.55
C ASP A 68 -4.58 -13.15 -10.54
N LEU A 69 -3.81 -12.49 -9.66
CA LEU A 69 -2.42 -12.86 -9.42
C LEU A 69 -2.31 -14.30 -8.92
N ALA A 70 -3.15 -14.70 -7.96
CA ALA A 70 -3.20 -16.07 -7.44
C ALA A 70 -3.49 -17.09 -8.56
N LYS A 71 -4.54 -16.86 -9.34
CA LYS A 71 -4.92 -17.71 -10.49
C LYS A 71 -3.77 -17.84 -11.50
N ASN A 72 -3.12 -16.73 -11.83
CA ASN A 72 -2.01 -16.73 -12.77
C ASN A 72 -0.80 -17.52 -12.23
N MET A 73 -0.47 -17.38 -10.94
CA MET A 73 0.60 -18.13 -10.32
C MET A 73 0.33 -19.64 -10.27
N ILE A 74 -0.92 -20.04 -9.98
CA ILE A 74 -1.33 -21.45 -10.02
C ILE A 74 -1.14 -22.01 -11.43
N ARG A 75 -1.62 -21.32 -12.48
CA ARG A 75 -1.46 -21.75 -13.88
C ARG A 75 0.01 -21.84 -14.31
N LEU A 76 0.81 -20.84 -13.96
CA LEU A 76 2.26 -20.85 -14.24
C LEU A 76 3.01 -21.99 -13.52
N SER A 77 2.44 -22.51 -12.43
CA SER A 77 2.97 -23.69 -11.72
C SER A 77 2.48 -25.02 -12.31
N GLY A 78 1.69 -25.00 -13.40
CA GLY A 78 1.20 -26.18 -14.10
C GLY A 78 -0.10 -26.77 -13.54
N PHE A 79 -0.83 -26.00 -12.71
CA PHE A 79 -2.07 -26.43 -12.08
C PHE A 79 -3.26 -25.59 -12.56
N GLU A 80 -4.49 -26.13 -12.41
CA GLU A 80 -5.74 -25.41 -12.67
C GLU A 80 -6.29 -24.82 -11.36
N PRO A 81 -6.60 -23.50 -11.32
CA PRO A 81 -7.26 -22.87 -10.18
C PRO A 81 -8.60 -23.55 -9.87
N ASP A 82 -8.89 -23.71 -8.59
CA ASP A 82 -10.12 -24.30 -8.02
C ASP A 82 -10.37 -25.77 -8.39
N LYS A 83 -9.59 -26.34 -9.29
CA LYS A 83 -9.62 -27.77 -9.62
C LYS A 83 -8.49 -28.54 -8.92
N ASP A 84 -7.24 -28.12 -9.14
CA ASP A 84 -6.05 -28.74 -8.58
C ASP A 84 -5.61 -28.03 -7.29
N ILE A 85 -5.67 -26.68 -7.31
CA ILE A 85 -5.33 -25.82 -6.17
C ILE A 85 -6.50 -24.88 -5.89
N ARG A 86 -7.10 -25.01 -4.71
CA ARG A 86 -8.21 -24.15 -4.28
C ARG A 86 -7.73 -22.77 -3.90
N ILE A 87 -8.58 -21.76 -4.18
CA ILE A 87 -8.41 -20.40 -3.66
C ILE A 87 -9.42 -20.20 -2.52
N GLU A 88 -8.94 -19.84 -1.35
CA GLU A 88 -9.78 -19.58 -0.18
C GLU A 88 -9.72 -18.11 0.22
N PHE A 89 -10.91 -17.54 0.51
CA PHE A 89 -11.02 -16.16 0.97
C PHE A 89 -11.08 -16.12 2.50
N THR A 90 -10.13 -15.38 3.11
CA THR A 90 -9.95 -15.36 4.57
C THR A 90 -10.68 -14.21 5.27
N GLY A 91 -11.21 -13.24 4.51
CA GLY A 91 -11.76 -12.00 5.05
C GLY A 91 -10.68 -10.93 5.31
N LEU A 92 -11.10 -9.66 5.31
CA LEU A 92 -10.25 -8.51 5.62
C LEU A 92 -9.85 -8.53 7.11
N ARG A 93 -8.61 -8.20 7.38
CA ARG A 93 -8.14 -7.98 8.75
C ARG A 93 -8.53 -6.58 9.22
N PRO A 94 -8.69 -6.35 10.53
CA PRO A 94 -8.88 -5.00 11.04
C PRO A 94 -7.78 -4.06 10.56
N GLY A 95 -8.16 -2.90 10.00
CA GLY A 95 -7.23 -1.91 9.45
C GLY A 95 -6.64 -2.23 8.06
N GLU A 96 -7.00 -3.37 7.45
CA GLU A 96 -6.55 -3.70 6.09
C GLU A 96 -7.42 -3.00 5.04
N LYS A 97 -6.79 -2.23 4.14
CA LYS A 97 -7.49 -1.55 3.05
C LYS A 97 -7.80 -2.53 1.91
N LEU A 98 -9.06 -2.51 1.42
CA LEU A 98 -9.46 -3.26 0.23
C LEU A 98 -8.77 -2.72 -1.02
N TYR A 99 -8.69 -1.39 -1.13
CA TYR A 99 -8.02 -0.64 -2.19
C TYR A 99 -6.98 0.29 -1.58
N GLU A 100 -5.82 0.43 -2.23
CA GLU A 100 -4.82 1.44 -1.84
C GLU A 100 -5.20 2.79 -2.43
N GLU A 101 -5.09 3.83 -1.61
CA GLU A 101 -5.26 5.22 -2.02
C GLU A 101 -3.90 5.76 -2.48
N LEU A 102 -3.82 6.17 -3.73
CA LEU A 102 -2.66 6.88 -4.26
C LEU A 102 -2.98 8.37 -4.28
N LEU A 103 -2.00 9.20 -3.92
CA LEU A 103 -2.08 10.63 -4.20
C LEU A 103 -2.14 10.82 -5.72
N THR A 104 -3.19 11.48 -6.20
CA THR A 104 -3.37 11.76 -7.62
C THR A 104 -2.80 13.13 -7.99
N ALA A 105 -2.58 13.36 -9.28
CA ALA A 105 -2.16 14.65 -9.78
C ALA A 105 -3.15 15.80 -9.44
N GLU A 106 -4.41 15.46 -9.19
CA GLU A 106 -5.46 16.39 -8.79
C GLU A 106 -5.39 16.80 -7.31
N GLU A 107 -4.72 16.02 -6.48
CA GLU A 107 -4.61 16.19 -5.02
C GLU A 107 -3.31 16.92 -4.60
N GLY A 108 -2.67 17.65 -5.50
CA GLY A 108 -1.50 18.47 -5.18
C GLY A 108 -0.16 17.79 -5.48
N THR A 109 -0.03 17.18 -6.65
CA THR A 109 1.26 16.71 -7.16
C THR A 109 1.75 17.56 -8.32
N ASN A 110 3.05 17.81 -8.36
CA ASN A 110 3.74 18.45 -9.48
C ASN A 110 4.41 17.39 -10.36
N THR A 111 4.43 17.65 -11.67
CA THR A 111 5.21 16.82 -12.59
C THR A 111 6.69 17.10 -12.44
N THR A 112 7.53 16.06 -12.59
CA THR A 112 8.98 16.21 -12.65
C THR A 112 9.50 16.02 -14.07
N THR A 113 10.81 16.11 -14.24
CA THR A 113 11.48 15.78 -15.52
C THR A 113 11.40 14.27 -15.86
N HIS A 114 11.02 13.42 -14.91
CA HIS A 114 10.86 11.99 -15.10
C HIS A 114 9.37 11.59 -15.13
N LYS A 115 8.95 10.89 -16.19
CA LYS A 115 7.53 10.58 -16.46
C LYS A 115 6.84 9.76 -15.35
N LYS A 116 7.58 8.97 -14.58
CA LYS A 116 7.07 8.10 -13.52
C LYS A 116 7.33 8.63 -12.11
N ILE A 117 7.83 9.86 -11.98
CA ILE A 117 8.13 10.47 -10.68
C ILE A 117 7.39 11.79 -10.60
N PHE A 118 6.58 11.94 -9.57
CA PHE A 118 5.86 13.15 -9.23
C PHE A 118 6.41 13.71 -7.92
N GLU A 119 6.20 14.99 -7.68
CA GLU A 119 6.56 15.65 -6.43
C GLU A 119 5.27 16.07 -5.72
N ALA A 120 5.12 15.71 -4.45
CA ALA A 120 3.99 16.14 -3.64
C ALA A 120 4.08 17.65 -3.37
N ALA A 121 2.98 18.37 -3.51
CA ALA A 121 2.86 19.73 -3.00
C ALA A 121 2.75 19.63 -1.47
N LEU A 122 3.82 20.01 -0.78
CA LEU A 122 3.85 19.99 0.68
C LEU A 122 3.17 21.25 1.23
N GLU A 123 2.33 21.08 2.24
CA GLU A 123 1.82 22.17 3.03
C GLU A 123 2.82 22.56 4.13
N ASP A 124 2.88 23.84 4.46
CA ASP A 124 3.67 24.31 5.59
C ASP A 124 3.03 23.85 6.89
N VAL A 125 3.75 23.06 7.67
CA VAL A 125 3.30 22.57 8.97
C VAL A 125 3.95 23.38 10.08
N ASN A 126 3.11 23.96 10.95
CA ASN A 126 3.61 24.60 12.18
C ASN A 126 4.18 23.55 13.14
N GLN A 127 5.49 23.56 13.32
CA GLN A 127 6.23 22.58 14.12
C GLN A 127 5.82 22.59 15.59
N GLU A 128 5.53 23.77 16.17
CA GLU A 128 5.12 23.89 17.57
C GLU A 128 3.70 23.33 17.77
N TRP A 129 2.82 23.56 16.80
CA TRP A 129 1.48 22.97 16.81
C TRP A 129 1.58 21.44 16.69
N LEU A 130 2.33 20.92 15.73
CA LEU A 130 2.47 19.49 15.53
C LEU A 130 3.06 18.80 16.76
N SER A 131 4.08 19.37 17.40
CA SER A 131 4.68 18.81 18.60
C SER A 131 3.63 18.72 19.73
N ARG A 132 2.82 19.76 19.93
CA ARG A 132 1.74 19.73 20.93
C ARG A 132 0.69 18.66 20.65
N GLU A 133 0.33 18.50 19.36
CA GLU A 133 -0.66 17.46 18.97
C GLU A 133 -0.08 16.05 19.17
N ILE A 134 1.21 15.84 18.89
CA ILE A 134 1.90 14.57 19.17
C ILE A 134 1.91 14.28 20.67
N ASP A 135 2.22 15.26 21.51
CA ASP A 135 2.25 15.09 22.98
C ASP A 135 0.86 14.71 23.54
N ARG A 136 -0.23 15.05 22.86
CA ARG A 136 -1.59 14.66 23.26
C ARG A 136 -1.79 13.13 23.27
N PHE A 137 -1.06 12.37 22.42
CA PHE A 137 -1.15 10.91 22.43
C PHE A 137 -0.73 10.30 23.77
N GLU A 138 0.21 10.91 24.50
CA GLU A 138 0.62 10.44 25.83
C GLU A 138 -0.52 10.50 26.86
N SER A 139 -1.52 11.38 26.64
CA SER A 139 -2.67 11.53 27.52
C SER A 139 -3.87 10.66 27.12
N CYS A 140 -3.85 10.02 25.95
CA CYS A 140 -4.92 9.16 25.44
C CYS A 140 -5.08 7.92 26.34
N LYS A 141 -6.33 7.63 26.72
CA LYS A 141 -6.69 6.49 27.57
C LYS A 141 -7.58 5.47 26.89
N SER A 142 -8.08 5.82 25.71
CA SER A 142 -8.96 4.97 24.90
C SER A 142 -8.64 5.09 23.42
N ASP A 143 -9.08 4.11 22.64
CA ASP A 143 -8.94 4.14 21.16
C ASP A 143 -9.68 5.36 20.57
N LEU A 144 -10.79 5.77 21.18
CA LEU A 144 -11.54 6.96 20.75
C LEU A 144 -10.71 8.23 20.93
N ASP A 145 -9.96 8.35 22.03
CA ASP A 145 -9.07 9.51 22.25
C ASP A 145 -8.00 9.56 21.15
N VAL A 146 -7.39 8.42 20.82
CA VAL A 146 -6.40 8.29 19.76
C VAL A 146 -6.99 8.68 18.39
N ILE A 147 -8.19 8.20 18.09
CA ILE A 147 -8.90 8.52 16.85
C ILE A 147 -9.15 10.03 16.74
N ASN A 148 -9.61 10.67 17.80
CA ASN A 148 -9.87 12.10 17.82
C ASN A 148 -8.59 12.92 17.59
N VAL A 149 -7.48 12.57 18.25
CA VAL A 149 -6.18 13.23 18.03
C VAL A 149 -5.70 13.03 16.60
N LEU A 150 -5.85 11.82 16.02
CA LEU A 150 -5.50 11.57 14.64
C LEU A 150 -6.33 12.40 13.66
N GLN A 151 -7.63 12.57 13.91
CA GLN A 151 -8.50 13.39 13.05
C GLN A 151 -8.17 14.88 13.13
N ASP A 152 -7.72 15.36 14.30
CA ASP A 152 -7.26 16.75 14.46
C ASP A 152 -5.97 16.99 13.64
N ILE A 153 -5.05 16.02 13.62
CA ILE A 153 -3.76 16.13 12.90
C ILE A 153 -3.95 15.89 11.40
N VAL A 154 -4.81 14.93 11.04
CA VAL A 154 -5.04 14.49 9.66
C VAL A 154 -6.53 14.60 9.34
N PRO A 155 -7.03 15.77 8.89
CA PRO A 155 -8.46 16.01 8.66
C PRO A 155 -9.10 15.04 7.65
N THR A 156 -8.29 14.48 6.75
CA THR A 156 -8.73 13.47 5.76
C THR A 156 -8.81 12.05 6.33
N TYR A 157 -8.38 11.85 7.58
CA TYR A 157 -8.46 10.54 8.22
C TYR A 157 -9.90 10.23 8.64
N HIS A 158 -10.47 9.20 8.04
CA HIS A 158 -11.79 8.66 8.39
C HIS A 158 -11.62 7.24 8.92
N PRO A 159 -11.83 7.01 10.23
CA PRO A 159 -11.77 5.66 10.78
C PRO A 159 -12.87 4.79 10.16
N ASN A 160 -12.54 3.58 9.73
CA ASN A 160 -13.54 2.60 9.31
C ASN A 160 -14.37 2.21 10.54
N HIS A 161 -15.66 2.53 10.55
CA HIS A 161 -16.60 2.26 11.63
C HIS A 161 -16.96 0.76 11.77
N ASN A 162 -15.98 -0.14 11.71
CA ASN A 162 -16.15 -1.55 12.01
C ASN A 162 -15.12 -1.98 13.06
N VAL A 163 -15.18 -1.33 14.23
CA VAL A 163 -14.56 -1.82 15.47
C VAL A 163 -15.67 -1.95 16.52
#